data_0bc135e20828f8da41d144f979761946
#
_entry.id   0bc135e20828f8da41d144f979761946
#
_cell.length_a   1.000
_cell.length_b   1.000
_cell.length_c   1.000
_cell.angle_alpha   90.00
_cell.angle_beta   90.00
_cell.angle_gamma   90.00
#
_symmetry.space_group_name_H-M   'P 1'
#
loop_
_entity.id
_entity.type
_entity.pdbx_description
1 polymer ?
#
loop_
_entity_poly.entity_id
_entity_poly.type
_entity_poly.pdbx_seq_one_letter_code
_entity_poly.pdbx_strand_id
1 'polypeptide(L)'
;LVAVGRRPRLLDVGLDAVGLSTDDVLADRLPEWLVAVGDASGEAALTHWGKYRARVQGEQLAARVQGDPIPQPPDHVPVPQVVFTDPQVAWVGLTESEARDQYRDVDVVQVPWSAASGAALLRDDVEGGAQLVVDRASRTVVGATFVGPEAGELLHAATIAIVGRVPVHVLRHAVPSYPTASELWLRLLEELPRDYRLRS
;
A
#
# COMPACT_ATOMS: atom_id res chain seq x y z
N LEU A 1 -12.12 -26.58 -2.07
CA LEU A 1 -12.17 -25.20 -1.57
C LEU A 1 -12.87 -24.32 -2.60
N VAL A 2 -13.86 -23.50 -2.17
CA VAL A 2 -14.55 -22.52 -3.02
C VAL A 2 -14.26 -21.13 -2.47
N ALA A 3 -13.66 -20.25 -3.28
CA ALA A 3 -13.23 -18.91 -2.91
C ALA A 3 -13.56 -17.94 -4.06
N VAL A 4 -14.84 -17.76 -4.36
CA VAL A 4 -15.35 -17.06 -5.56
C VAL A 4 -15.75 -15.60 -5.30
N GLY A 5 -15.24 -15.00 -4.22
CA GLY A 5 -15.46 -13.59 -3.90
C GLY A 5 -16.26 -13.35 -2.62
N ARG A 6 -16.54 -12.08 -2.37
CA ARG A 6 -17.26 -11.58 -1.19
C ARG A 6 -18.36 -10.63 -1.64
N ARG A 7 -19.41 -10.51 -0.83
CA ARG A 7 -20.44 -9.50 -1.00
C ARG A 7 -20.68 -8.79 0.34
N PRO A 8 -20.77 -7.45 0.37
CA PRO A 8 -21.17 -6.72 1.56
C PRO A 8 -22.53 -7.19 2.06
N ARG A 9 -22.65 -7.43 3.35
CA ARG A 9 -23.93 -7.85 3.96
C ARG A 9 -24.68 -6.62 4.46
N LEU A 10 -25.52 -6.02 3.61
CA LEU A 10 -26.22 -4.77 3.85
C LEU A 10 -27.76 -4.91 3.88
N LEU A 11 -28.28 -6.13 3.66
CA LEU A 11 -29.71 -6.33 3.51
C LEU A 11 -30.51 -6.24 4.82
N ASP A 12 -29.86 -6.37 5.96
CA ASP A 12 -30.47 -6.49 7.29
C ASP A 12 -29.99 -5.40 8.28
N VAL A 13 -29.49 -4.28 7.77
CA VAL A 13 -28.98 -3.17 8.59
C VAL A 13 -29.94 -1.98 8.66
N GLY A 14 -31.14 -2.10 8.11
CA GLY A 14 -32.21 -1.10 8.23
C GLY A 14 -32.03 0.13 7.33
N LEU A 15 -31.36 0.00 6.18
CA LEU A 15 -31.15 1.11 5.23
C LEU A 15 -32.50 1.69 4.73
N ASP A 16 -33.49 0.85 4.51
CA ASP A 16 -34.81 1.22 4.06
C ASP A 16 -35.55 2.14 5.06
N ALA A 17 -35.34 1.94 6.36
CA ALA A 17 -35.87 2.80 7.40
C ALA A 17 -35.42 4.26 7.33
N VAL A 18 -34.27 4.50 6.68
CA VAL A 18 -33.73 5.85 6.48
C VAL A 18 -33.73 6.26 4.99
N GLY A 19 -34.50 5.53 4.16
CA GLY A 19 -34.69 5.85 2.74
C GLY A 19 -33.45 5.57 1.85
N LEU A 20 -32.57 4.68 2.29
CA LEU A 20 -31.39 4.28 1.56
C LEU A 20 -31.45 2.84 1.05
N SER A 21 -30.71 2.53 0.04
CA SER A 21 -30.52 1.20 -0.53
C SER A 21 -29.09 0.70 -0.39
N THR A 22 -28.88 -0.58 -0.62
CA THR A 22 -27.52 -1.15 -0.74
C THR A 22 -26.71 -0.46 -1.84
N ASP A 23 -27.34 -0.11 -2.95
CA ASP A 23 -26.67 0.55 -4.07
C ASP A 23 -26.23 1.99 -3.71
N ASP A 24 -26.93 2.66 -2.80
CA ASP A 24 -26.50 3.97 -2.31
C ASP A 24 -25.25 3.87 -1.46
N VAL A 25 -25.16 2.83 -0.62
CA VAL A 25 -23.95 2.56 0.17
C VAL A 25 -22.74 2.24 -0.73
N LEU A 26 -22.92 1.33 -1.70
CA LEU A 26 -21.85 0.90 -2.60
C LEU A 26 -21.41 1.99 -3.59
N ALA A 27 -22.28 2.96 -3.88
CA ALA A 27 -21.97 4.09 -4.75
C ALA A 27 -21.55 5.35 -3.97
N ASP A 28 -21.32 5.23 -2.65
CA ASP A 28 -20.97 6.34 -1.72
C ASP A 28 -21.93 7.54 -1.83
N ARG A 29 -23.24 7.27 -2.06
CA ARG A 29 -24.31 8.27 -2.08
C ARG A 29 -24.99 8.35 -0.72
N LEU A 30 -24.21 8.62 0.31
CA LEU A 30 -24.66 8.66 1.70
C LEU A 30 -24.87 10.09 2.18
N PRO A 31 -25.85 10.32 3.08
CA PRO A 31 -25.98 11.61 3.74
C PRO A 31 -24.80 11.88 4.66
N GLU A 32 -24.50 13.15 4.93
CA GLU A 32 -23.32 13.58 5.69
C GLU A 32 -23.18 12.98 7.12
N TRP A 33 -24.30 12.52 7.68
CA TRP A 33 -24.34 11.92 9.02
C TRP A 33 -24.09 10.40 9.03
N LEU A 34 -24.01 9.76 7.84
CA LEU A 34 -23.79 8.32 7.71
C LEU A 34 -22.54 8.04 6.88
N VAL A 35 -21.70 7.15 7.36
CA VAL A 35 -20.49 6.70 6.67
C VAL A 35 -20.42 5.18 6.63
N ALA A 36 -20.12 4.62 5.48
CA ALA A 36 -19.79 3.21 5.34
C ALA A 36 -18.27 3.01 5.36
N VAL A 37 -17.80 2.04 6.16
CA VAL A 37 -16.37 1.71 6.27
C VAL A 37 -16.13 0.20 6.26
N GLY A 38 -14.93 -0.20 5.89
CA GLY A 38 -14.55 -1.60 5.79
C GLY A 38 -15.31 -2.34 4.68
N ASP A 39 -15.59 -3.62 4.89
CA ASP A 39 -16.24 -4.47 3.87
C ASP A 39 -17.62 -3.94 3.46
N ALA A 40 -18.28 -3.16 4.31
CA ALA A 40 -19.58 -2.56 4.03
C ALA A 40 -19.52 -1.45 2.95
N SER A 41 -18.38 -0.76 2.81
CA SER A 41 -18.23 0.32 1.81
C SER A 41 -18.07 -0.20 0.37
N GLY A 42 -17.80 -1.48 0.18
CA GLY A 42 -17.46 -2.03 -1.14
C GLY A 42 -16.04 -1.69 -1.63
N GLU A 43 -15.26 -0.95 -0.83
CA GLU A 43 -13.84 -0.69 -1.08
C GLU A 43 -13.00 -1.96 -0.86
N ALA A 44 -11.68 -1.82 -0.69
CA ALA A 44 -10.80 -2.95 -0.41
C ALA A 44 -11.24 -3.68 0.88
N ALA A 45 -11.66 -4.94 0.74
CA ALA A 45 -12.15 -5.79 1.84
C ALA A 45 -10.97 -6.33 2.69
N LEU A 46 -10.21 -5.40 3.30
CA LEU A 46 -9.03 -5.64 4.10
C LEU A 46 -9.15 -4.95 5.45
N THR A 47 -8.89 -5.69 6.53
CA THR A 47 -9.07 -5.21 7.91
C THR A 47 -8.31 -3.91 8.18
N HIS A 48 -7.06 -3.81 7.73
CA HIS A 48 -6.23 -2.62 7.94
C HIS A 48 -6.75 -1.41 7.14
N TRP A 49 -7.29 -1.62 5.92
CA TRP A 49 -7.94 -0.55 5.17
C TRP A 49 -9.20 -0.05 5.87
N GLY A 50 -10.07 -0.96 6.32
CA GLY A 50 -11.25 -0.61 7.09
C GLY A 50 -10.94 0.18 8.36
N LYS A 51 -9.89 -0.21 9.12
CA LYS A 51 -9.43 0.53 10.30
C LYS A 51 -8.92 1.94 9.96
N TYR A 52 -8.15 2.06 8.86
CA TYR A 52 -7.68 3.36 8.38
C TYR A 52 -8.84 4.27 8.01
N ARG A 53 -9.79 3.79 7.18
CA ARG A 53 -10.97 4.54 6.75
C ARG A 53 -11.85 4.95 7.94
N ALA A 54 -12.07 4.05 8.90
CA ALA A 54 -12.84 4.34 10.11
C ALA A 54 -12.22 5.48 10.92
N ARG A 55 -10.88 5.50 11.07
CA ARG A 55 -10.18 6.58 11.76
C ARG A 55 -10.35 7.92 11.02
N VAL A 56 -10.07 7.95 9.71
CA VAL A 56 -10.17 9.18 8.90
C VAL A 56 -11.59 9.73 8.92
N GLN A 57 -12.59 8.88 8.68
CA GLN A 57 -13.99 9.28 8.67
C GLN A 57 -14.47 9.72 10.07
N GLY A 58 -14.03 9.03 11.12
CA GLY A 58 -14.32 9.42 12.50
C GLY A 58 -13.75 10.80 12.87
N GLU A 59 -12.52 11.08 12.48
CA GLU A 59 -11.88 12.40 12.66
C GLU A 59 -12.63 13.50 11.90
N GLN A 60 -13.02 13.25 10.65
CA GLN A 60 -13.79 14.19 9.83
C GLN A 60 -15.19 14.44 10.40
N LEU A 61 -15.86 13.40 10.85
CA LEU A 61 -17.19 13.52 11.45
C LEU A 61 -17.14 14.29 12.76
N ALA A 62 -16.16 14.00 13.62
CA ALA A 62 -15.95 14.74 14.87
C ALA A 62 -15.67 16.23 14.60
N ALA A 63 -14.80 16.56 13.64
CA ALA A 63 -14.52 17.93 13.26
C ALA A 63 -15.77 18.68 12.78
N ARG A 64 -16.60 18.05 11.96
CA ARG A 64 -17.90 18.64 11.52
C ARG A 64 -18.82 18.98 12.71
N VAL A 65 -18.94 18.05 13.67
CA VAL A 65 -19.80 18.24 14.85
C VAL A 65 -19.27 19.35 15.76
N GLN A 66 -17.93 19.48 15.87
CA GLN A 66 -17.28 20.48 16.72
C GLN A 66 -17.11 21.84 16.03
N GLY A 67 -17.33 21.91 14.71
CA GLY A 67 -17.08 23.13 13.93
C GLY A 67 -15.58 23.39 13.70
N ASP A 68 -14.76 22.37 13.83
CA ASP A 68 -13.32 22.45 13.62
C ASP A 68 -12.95 22.28 12.12
N PRO A 69 -11.74 22.68 11.71
CA PRO A 69 -11.23 22.41 10.38
C PRO A 69 -11.21 20.89 10.09
N ILE A 70 -11.81 20.49 8.96
CA ILE A 70 -11.93 19.07 8.58
C ILE A 70 -10.56 18.57 8.09
N PRO A 71 -9.96 17.57 8.75
CA PRO A 71 -8.67 17.02 8.33
C PRO A 71 -8.82 16.29 6.98
N GLN A 72 -7.89 16.56 6.06
CA GLN A 72 -7.86 15.91 4.75
C GLN A 72 -6.75 14.86 4.72
N PRO A 73 -7.05 13.61 4.31
CA PRO A 73 -6.03 12.62 4.05
C PRO A 73 -5.19 13.03 2.82
N PRO A 74 -4.00 12.43 2.61
CA PRO A 74 -3.29 12.56 1.35
C PRO A 74 -4.18 12.16 0.15
N ASP A 75 -3.99 12.81 -1.00
CA ASP A 75 -4.76 12.57 -2.23
C ASP A 75 -4.72 11.11 -2.68
N HIS A 76 -3.62 10.44 -2.41
CA HIS A 76 -3.43 9.03 -2.73
C HIS A 76 -2.81 8.28 -1.55
N VAL A 77 -3.55 7.29 -1.05
CA VAL A 77 -3.08 6.36 -0.03
C VAL A 77 -3.18 4.94 -0.61
N PRO A 78 -2.07 4.31 -0.96
CA PRO A 78 -2.11 2.97 -1.52
C PRO A 78 -2.47 1.94 -0.44
N VAL A 79 -3.19 0.90 -0.84
CA VAL A 79 -3.60 -0.18 0.06
C VAL A 79 -2.53 -1.27 0.03
N PRO A 80 -1.74 -1.48 1.10
CA PRO A 80 -0.78 -2.57 1.15
C PRO A 80 -1.50 -3.91 1.24
N GLN A 81 -0.97 -4.92 0.57
CA GLN A 81 -1.57 -6.26 0.55
C GLN A 81 -0.51 -7.33 0.83
N VAL A 82 -0.90 -8.37 1.54
CA VAL A 82 -0.06 -9.54 1.84
C VAL A 82 -0.86 -10.80 1.63
N VAL A 83 -0.31 -11.74 0.87
CA VAL A 83 -0.78 -13.11 0.76
C VAL A 83 0.16 -13.99 1.57
N PHE A 84 -0.38 -14.63 2.60
CA PHE A 84 0.37 -15.45 3.57
C PHE A 84 0.58 -16.88 3.06
N THR A 85 1.10 -16.99 1.84
CA THR A 85 1.60 -18.23 1.26
C THR A 85 3.03 -18.51 1.75
N ASP A 86 3.62 -19.63 1.35
CA ASP A 86 5.03 -19.91 1.55
C ASP A 86 5.69 -20.09 0.16
N PRO A 87 6.52 -19.13 -0.28
CA PRO A 87 6.85 -17.83 0.35
C PRO A 87 5.66 -16.86 0.38
N GLN A 88 5.70 -15.87 1.29
CA GLN A 88 4.75 -14.77 1.31
C GLN A 88 4.90 -13.87 0.08
N VAL A 89 3.78 -13.30 -0.38
CA VAL A 89 3.77 -12.26 -1.42
C VAL A 89 3.18 -10.98 -0.83
N ALA A 90 3.93 -9.89 -0.87
CA ALA A 90 3.53 -8.62 -0.31
C ALA A 90 3.75 -7.49 -1.32
N TRP A 91 2.75 -6.61 -1.51
CA TRP A 91 2.89 -5.49 -2.43
C TRP A 91 2.10 -4.26 -1.97
N VAL A 92 2.53 -3.10 -2.46
CA VAL A 92 1.85 -1.82 -2.26
C VAL A 92 2.12 -0.90 -3.45
N GLY A 93 1.14 -0.07 -3.80
CA GLY A 93 1.21 0.83 -4.95
C GLY A 93 0.98 0.11 -6.27
N LEU A 94 1.58 0.61 -7.33
CA LEU A 94 1.33 0.18 -8.70
C LEU A 94 2.24 -0.99 -9.10
N THR A 95 1.69 -1.89 -9.89
CA THR A 95 2.49 -2.83 -10.68
C THR A 95 3.23 -2.08 -11.79
N GLU A 96 4.23 -2.72 -12.40
CA GLU A 96 4.92 -2.14 -13.57
C GLU A 96 3.95 -1.77 -14.70
N SER A 97 2.97 -2.64 -15.01
CA SER A 97 1.99 -2.39 -16.07
C SER A 97 1.14 -1.16 -15.77
N GLU A 98 0.56 -1.08 -14.57
CA GLU A 98 -0.25 0.05 -14.14
C GLU A 98 0.55 1.36 -14.11
N ALA A 99 1.82 1.28 -13.68
CA ALA A 99 2.69 2.45 -13.66
C ALA A 99 3.02 2.95 -15.08
N ARG A 100 3.27 2.05 -16.03
CA ARG A 100 3.50 2.42 -17.43
C ARG A 100 2.28 3.02 -18.11
N ASP A 101 1.08 2.61 -17.71
CA ASP A 101 -0.17 3.21 -18.17
C ASP A 101 -0.42 4.59 -17.58
N GLN A 102 0.01 4.82 -16.33
CA GLN A 102 -0.25 6.06 -15.59
C GLN A 102 0.85 7.12 -15.76
N TYR A 103 2.11 6.70 -15.87
CA TYR A 103 3.28 7.59 -15.96
C TYR A 103 3.96 7.47 -17.31
N ARG A 104 4.53 8.60 -17.77
CA ARG A 104 5.21 8.66 -19.07
C ARG A 104 6.48 7.77 -19.11
N ASP A 105 7.21 7.72 -18.01
CA ASP A 105 8.49 7.02 -17.92
C ASP A 105 8.69 6.47 -16.51
N VAL A 106 8.95 5.17 -16.42
CA VAL A 106 9.17 4.46 -15.16
C VAL A 106 10.42 3.60 -15.23
N ASP A 107 11.18 3.61 -14.15
CA ASP A 107 12.26 2.65 -13.93
C ASP A 107 11.77 1.51 -13.04
N VAL A 108 12.13 0.28 -13.40
CA VAL A 108 11.82 -0.92 -12.64
C VAL A 108 13.13 -1.62 -12.31
N VAL A 109 13.33 -1.89 -11.03
CA VAL A 109 14.51 -2.63 -10.55
C VAL A 109 14.07 -3.84 -9.74
N GLN A 110 14.84 -4.91 -9.87
CA GLN A 110 14.56 -6.18 -9.21
C GLN A 110 15.85 -6.77 -8.64
N VAL A 111 15.75 -7.40 -7.49
CA VAL A 111 16.84 -8.17 -6.90
C VAL A 111 16.32 -9.51 -6.37
N PRO A 112 17.12 -10.58 -6.41
CA PRO A 112 16.73 -11.83 -5.78
C PRO A 112 16.72 -11.67 -4.25
N TRP A 113 15.93 -12.49 -3.56
CA TRP A 113 15.88 -12.50 -2.09
C TRP A 113 17.26 -12.69 -1.45
N SER A 114 18.08 -13.53 -2.05
CA SER A 114 19.46 -13.83 -1.62
C SER A 114 20.43 -12.65 -1.76
N ALA A 115 20.04 -11.54 -2.36
CA ALA A 115 20.90 -10.36 -2.47
C ALA A 115 21.18 -9.67 -1.13
N ALA A 116 20.35 -9.93 -0.12
CA ALA A 116 20.54 -9.44 1.25
C ALA A 116 20.98 -10.55 2.18
N SER A 117 22.08 -10.37 2.89
CA SER A 117 22.63 -11.38 3.81
C SER A 117 21.62 -11.78 4.89
N GLY A 118 20.92 -10.81 5.47
CA GLY A 118 19.90 -11.09 6.48
C GLY A 118 18.68 -11.83 5.93
N ALA A 119 18.32 -11.64 4.68
CA ALA A 119 17.27 -12.38 4.03
C ALA A 119 17.67 -13.86 3.80
N ALA A 120 18.91 -14.10 3.40
CA ALA A 120 19.45 -15.45 3.21
C ALA A 120 19.55 -16.24 4.53
N LEU A 121 19.68 -15.57 5.67
CA LEU A 121 19.73 -16.23 7.00
C LEU A 121 18.37 -16.71 7.49
N LEU A 122 17.27 -16.24 6.90
CA LEU A 122 15.92 -16.65 7.33
C LEU A 122 15.60 -18.08 6.92
N ARG A 123 16.18 -18.56 5.82
CA ARG A 123 15.92 -19.91 5.29
C ARG A 123 16.95 -20.28 4.21
N ASP A 124 17.40 -21.51 4.19
CA ASP A 124 18.47 -21.98 3.29
C ASP A 124 18.05 -22.07 1.81
N ASP A 125 16.78 -22.39 1.53
CA ASP A 125 16.24 -22.66 0.18
C ASP A 125 15.25 -21.59 -0.30
N VAL A 126 15.53 -20.33 -0.01
CA VAL A 126 14.61 -19.23 -0.32
C VAL A 126 14.63 -18.91 -1.80
N GLU A 127 13.51 -19.13 -2.45
CA GLU A 127 13.18 -18.54 -3.73
C GLU A 127 12.32 -17.28 -3.52
N GLY A 128 12.59 -16.25 -4.31
CA GLY A 128 11.84 -15.00 -4.25
C GLY A 128 12.70 -13.81 -4.62
N GLY A 129 12.20 -12.63 -4.35
CA GLY A 129 12.89 -11.39 -4.69
C GLY A 129 12.11 -10.16 -4.28
N ALA A 130 12.65 -9.04 -4.64
CA ALA A 130 12.05 -7.73 -4.40
C ALA A 130 12.09 -6.88 -5.67
N GLN A 131 11.08 -6.06 -5.85
CA GLN A 131 10.94 -5.12 -6.98
C GLN A 131 10.54 -3.75 -6.47
N LEU A 132 11.10 -2.71 -7.06
CA LEU A 132 10.59 -1.34 -6.98
C LEU A 132 10.20 -0.84 -8.36
N VAL A 133 9.12 -0.08 -8.40
CA VAL A 133 8.66 0.71 -9.55
C VAL A 133 8.80 2.18 -9.17
N VAL A 134 9.51 2.94 -9.97
CA VAL A 134 9.88 4.34 -9.68
C VAL A 134 9.41 5.23 -10.82
N ASP A 135 8.63 6.26 -10.51
CA ASP A 135 8.33 7.32 -11.47
C ASP A 135 9.58 8.17 -11.70
N ARG A 136 10.01 8.22 -12.96
CA ARG A 136 11.26 8.91 -13.35
C ARG A 136 11.14 10.43 -13.21
N ALA A 137 9.96 10.98 -13.41
CA ALA A 137 9.74 12.42 -13.35
C ALA A 137 9.80 12.95 -11.90
N SER A 138 9.09 12.32 -10.97
CA SER A 138 9.11 12.70 -9.55
C SER A 138 10.28 12.11 -8.78
N ARG A 139 10.94 11.08 -9.35
CA ARG A 139 12.00 10.29 -8.68
C ARG A 139 11.56 9.69 -7.37
N THR A 140 10.31 9.23 -7.30
CA THR A 140 9.73 8.59 -6.13
C THR A 140 9.28 7.17 -6.44
N VAL A 141 9.30 6.31 -5.42
CA VAL A 141 8.74 4.97 -5.52
C VAL A 141 7.22 5.08 -5.64
N VAL A 142 6.64 4.39 -6.63
CA VAL A 142 5.20 4.34 -6.88
C VAL A 142 4.64 2.93 -6.73
N GLY A 143 5.49 1.92 -6.66
CA GLY A 143 5.13 0.55 -6.39
C GLY A 143 6.27 -0.26 -5.82
N ALA A 144 5.95 -1.26 -5.00
CA ALA A 144 6.91 -2.21 -4.44
C ALA A 144 6.27 -3.58 -4.28
N THR A 145 7.03 -4.64 -4.57
CA THR A 145 6.63 -6.03 -4.39
C THR A 145 7.77 -6.81 -3.75
N PHE A 146 7.44 -7.65 -2.78
CA PHE A 146 8.36 -8.54 -2.08
C PHE A 146 7.80 -9.96 -2.10
N VAL A 147 8.62 -10.93 -2.43
CA VAL A 147 8.28 -12.36 -2.40
C VAL A 147 9.35 -13.08 -1.60
N GLY A 148 9.00 -13.64 -0.45
CA GLY A 148 9.95 -14.32 0.43
C GLY A 148 9.41 -14.51 1.83
N PRO A 149 10.20 -15.11 2.74
CA PRO A 149 9.85 -15.23 4.15
C PRO A 149 9.67 -13.85 4.79
N GLU A 150 8.58 -13.69 5.55
CA GLU A 150 8.29 -12.44 6.27
C GLU A 150 8.22 -11.18 5.36
N ALA A 151 7.93 -11.37 4.06
CA ALA A 151 7.85 -10.27 3.09
C ALA A 151 6.86 -9.16 3.53
N GLY A 152 5.82 -9.53 4.29
CA GLY A 152 4.86 -8.58 4.86
C GLY A 152 5.48 -7.52 5.75
N GLU A 153 6.56 -7.85 6.49
CA GLU A 153 7.25 -6.91 7.38
C GLU A 153 8.09 -5.86 6.60
N LEU A 154 8.55 -6.19 5.40
CA LEU A 154 9.28 -5.25 4.54
C LEU A 154 8.37 -4.23 3.87
N LEU A 155 7.08 -4.55 3.75
CA LEU A 155 6.13 -3.76 2.98
C LEU A 155 5.84 -2.39 3.60
N HIS A 156 5.88 -2.28 4.92
CA HIS A 156 5.52 -1.02 5.59
C HIS A 156 6.49 0.12 5.25
N ALA A 157 7.78 -0.18 5.06
CA ALA A 157 8.75 0.82 4.59
C ALA A 157 8.38 1.37 3.20
N ALA A 158 7.88 0.50 2.29
CA ALA A 158 7.38 0.92 0.98
C ALA A 158 6.15 1.82 1.11
N THR A 159 5.21 1.44 1.97
CA THR A 159 4.01 2.25 2.22
C THR A 159 4.38 3.66 2.71
N ILE A 160 5.32 3.77 3.64
CA ILE A 160 5.81 5.06 4.15
C ILE A 160 6.47 5.87 3.02
N ALA A 161 7.34 5.24 2.22
CA ALA A 161 8.05 5.90 1.12
C ALA A 161 7.08 6.45 0.07
N ILE A 162 6.04 5.68 -0.29
CA ILE A 162 5.04 6.07 -1.28
C ILE A 162 4.13 7.18 -0.73
N VAL A 163 3.56 7.02 0.46
CA VAL A 163 2.67 8.01 1.08
C VAL A 163 3.41 9.32 1.34
N GLY A 164 4.65 9.23 1.83
CA GLY A 164 5.51 10.39 2.07
C GLY A 164 6.12 10.98 0.79
N ARG A 165 5.92 10.36 -0.37
CA ARG A 165 6.54 10.74 -1.65
C ARG A 165 8.04 10.99 -1.49
N VAL A 166 8.72 10.09 -0.77
CA VAL A 166 10.12 10.26 -0.41
C VAL A 166 10.98 10.15 -1.67
N PRO A 167 11.74 11.21 -2.05
CA PRO A 167 12.58 11.14 -3.22
C PRO A 167 13.70 10.10 -3.03
N VAL A 168 14.04 9.37 -4.09
CA VAL A 168 15.05 8.30 -4.06
C VAL A 168 16.38 8.80 -3.51
N HIS A 169 16.82 10.03 -3.84
CA HIS A 169 18.06 10.61 -3.31
C HIS A 169 18.04 10.80 -1.79
N VAL A 170 16.85 10.89 -1.16
CA VAL A 170 16.67 10.92 0.30
C VAL A 170 16.53 9.49 0.84
N LEU A 171 15.68 8.67 0.19
CA LEU A 171 15.39 7.31 0.62
C LEU A 171 16.64 6.44 0.74
N ARG A 172 17.62 6.63 -0.14
CA ARG A 172 18.90 5.91 -0.10
C ARG A 172 19.76 6.16 1.15
N HIS A 173 19.42 7.16 1.97
CA HIS A 173 20.06 7.43 3.27
C HIS A 173 19.32 6.78 4.44
N ALA A 174 18.21 6.08 4.19
CA ALA A 174 17.58 5.22 5.18
C ALA A 174 18.40 3.92 5.31
N VAL A 175 19.30 3.89 6.29
CA VAL A 175 20.27 2.81 6.46
C VAL A 175 19.60 1.57 7.06
N PRO A 176 19.55 0.43 6.34
CA PRO A 176 19.04 -0.81 6.91
C PRO A 176 20.03 -1.38 7.93
N SER A 177 19.53 -1.99 8.99
CA SER A 177 20.37 -2.70 9.94
C SER A 177 20.97 -3.97 9.31
N TYR A 178 22.19 -4.31 9.69
CA TYR A 178 22.89 -5.52 9.24
C TYR A 178 23.00 -6.54 10.39
N PRO A 179 22.78 -7.84 10.15
CA PRO A 179 22.20 -8.46 8.95
C PRO A 179 20.66 -8.54 9.10
N THR A 180 19.92 -7.93 8.18
CA THR A 180 18.45 -8.03 8.13
C THR A 180 17.95 -8.15 6.70
N ALA A 181 16.70 -8.63 6.51
CA ALA A 181 16.06 -8.64 5.18
C ALA A 181 15.84 -7.22 4.62
N SER A 182 15.84 -6.18 5.46
CA SER A 182 15.73 -4.79 5.02
C SER A 182 16.88 -4.32 4.14
N GLU A 183 18.03 -5.05 4.10
CA GLU A 183 19.09 -4.78 3.13
C GLU A 183 18.64 -4.93 1.67
N LEU A 184 17.52 -5.62 1.39
CA LEU A 184 16.91 -5.65 0.06
C LEU A 184 16.61 -4.25 -0.46
N TRP A 185 16.23 -3.32 0.43
CA TRP A 185 16.03 -1.91 0.08
C TRP A 185 17.32 -1.26 -0.44
N LEU A 186 18.45 -1.50 0.24
CA LEU A 186 19.74 -1.01 -0.20
C LEU A 186 20.07 -1.55 -1.59
N ARG A 187 19.91 -2.86 -1.81
CA ARG A 187 20.22 -3.50 -3.10
C ARG A 187 19.35 -2.96 -4.22
N LEU A 188 18.05 -2.82 -4.00
CA LEU A 188 17.12 -2.23 -4.97
C LEU A 188 17.51 -0.79 -5.34
N LEU A 189 17.88 0.03 -4.36
CA LEU A 189 18.28 1.43 -4.59
C LEU A 189 19.65 1.54 -5.27
N GLU A 190 20.52 0.55 -5.12
CA GLU A 190 21.81 0.47 -5.82
C GLU A 190 21.67 0.15 -7.31
N GLU A 191 20.62 -0.62 -7.68
CA GLU A 191 20.30 -0.97 -9.08
C GLU A 191 19.73 0.21 -9.88
N LEU A 192 19.19 1.24 -9.21
CA LEU A 192 18.66 2.41 -9.90
C LEU A 192 19.78 3.20 -10.61
N PRO A 193 19.46 3.84 -11.76
CA PRO A 193 20.38 4.72 -12.49
C PRO A 193 21.08 5.75 -11.60
N ARG A 194 22.32 6.08 -11.93
CA ARG A 194 23.17 6.97 -11.09
C ARG A 194 22.60 8.38 -10.89
N ASP A 195 21.84 8.85 -11.84
CA ASP A 195 21.20 10.18 -11.78
C ASP A 195 20.18 10.31 -10.63
N TYR A 196 19.62 9.20 -10.14
CA TYR A 196 18.79 9.20 -8.92
C TYR A 196 19.53 9.57 -7.63
N ARG A 197 20.87 9.61 -7.68
CA ARG A 197 21.70 10.03 -6.53
C ARG A 197 21.76 11.54 -6.34
N LEU A 198 21.35 12.28 -7.38
CA LEU A 198 21.40 13.73 -7.39
C LEU A 198 20.04 14.31 -7.00
N ARG A 199 20.07 15.45 -6.32
CA ARG A 199 18.88 16.27 -6.16
C ARG A 199 18.42 16.75 -7.52
N SER A 200 17.15 16.65 -7.81
CA SER A 200 16.50 17.27 -8.98
C SER A 200 16.44 18.77 -8.82
#